data_41d1c795fa03013a019293fa4350e271
#
_entry.id   41d1c795fa03013a019293fa4350e271
#
_cell.length_a   1.000
_cell.length_b   1.000
_cell.length_c   1.000
_cell.angle_alpha   90.00
_cell.angle_beta   90.00
_cell.angle_gamma   90.00
#
_symmetry.space_group_name_H-M   'P 1'
#
loop_
_entity.id
_entity.type
_entity.pdbx_description
1 polymer ?
#
loop_
_entity_poly.entity_id
_entity_poly.type
_entity_poly.pdbx_seq_one_letter_code
_entity_poly.pdbx_strand_id
1 'polypeptide(L)'
;MAVRRWHPLVQQVAAPADRDAGPVAGLRQRKKQRTRCQLLEAAQKLFLRQGYARTTVDEITAAVDVSQRTFFRYFANKEQVALALMEDGADDFIDYLRARPSGENPLQALRAAMRETWERSVPEPGAFSANAALEIFQLVECTPTLLAAHLHRLAEQQQLIAEVLAEREGIDPAADLRPKLLAAVFSAVGRIAQHEWAAGADATRGVAPEDFVEVLERHLDQLGPALTADWR
;
A
#
# COMPACT_ATOMS: atom_id res chain seq x y z
N MET A 1 -25.28 8.04 -1.61
CA MET A 1 -24.17 7.09 -1.84
C MET A 1 -23.03 7.54 -0.94
N ALA A 2 -22.59 6.70 -0.01
CA ALA A 2 -21.54 7.06 0.93
C ALA A 2 -20.19 7.01 0.22
N VAL A 3 -19.50 8.15 0.17
CA VAL A 3 -18.14 8.27 -0.35
C VAL A 3 -17.23 7.43 0.53
N ARG A 4 -16.69 6.34 -0.01
CA ARG A 4 -15.69 5.51 0.68
C ARG A 4 -14.38 6.30 0.74
N ARG A 5 -13.90 6.58 1.95
CA ARG A 5 -12.67 7.32 2.20
C ARG A 5 -11.51 6.33 2.27
N TRP A 6 -10.49 6.52 1.45
CA TRP A 6 -9.25 5.77 1.51
C TRP A 6 -8.44 6.10 2.77
N HIS A 7 -7.83 5.08 3.39
CA HIS A 7 -6.96 5.27 4.54
C HIS A 7 -5.80 4.28 4.55
N PRO A 8 -4.55 4.74 4.45
CA PRO A 8 -3.40 3.85 4.45
C PRO A 8 -2.88 3.45 5.82
N LEU A 9 -3.61 3.65 6.92
CA LEU A 9 -3.02 3.37 8.22
C LEU A 9 -4.04 2.89 9.24
N VAL A 10 -3.72 1.79 9.87
CA VAL A 10 -4.36 1.12 11.01
C VAL A 10 -5.35 0.02 10.63
N GLN A 11 -4.84 -1.01 9.95
CA GLN A 11 -5.44 -2.31 10.19
C GLN A 11 -4.77 -2.97 11.40
N GLN A 12 -5.58 -3.27 12.41
CA GLN A 12 -5.30 -4.43 13.23
C GLN A 12 -5.37 -5.64 12.28
N VAL A 13 -4.21 -6.07 11.77
CA VAL A 13 -4.09 -7.40 11.21
C VAL A 13 -4.56 -8.33 12.33
N ALA A 14 -5.77 -8.85 12.20
CA ALA A 14 -6.12 -10.08 12.88
C ALA A 14 -5.24 -11.14 12.23
N ALA A 15 -4.03 -11.31 12.75
CA ALA A 15 -3.22 -12.48 12.48
C ALA A 15 -4.15 -13.70 12.61
N PRO A 16 -4.03 -14.71 11.72
CA PRO A 16 -4.75 -15.95 11.90
C PRO A 16 -4.55 -16.34 13.36
N ALA A 17 -5.65 -16.55 14.07
CA ALA A 17 -5.63 -16.76 15.51
C ALA A 17 -4.71 -17.94 15.80
N ASP A 18 -3.48 -17.64 16.17
CA ASP A 18 -2.57 -18.59 16.81
C ASP A 18 -3.20 -18.91 18.17
N ARG A 19 -3.96 -20.00 18.23
CA ARG A 19 -4.72 -20.42 19.41
C ARG A 19 -3.84 -20.79 20.61
N ASP A 20 -2.51 -20.72 20.45
CA ASP A 20 -1.53 -21.04 21.50
C ASP A 20 -0.73 -19.83 22.04
N ALA A 21 -0.94 -18.61 21.53
CA ALA A 21 -0.29 -17.44 22.10
C ALA A 21 -1.04 -16.99 23.36
N GLY A 22 -0.46 -17.25 24.52
CA GLY A 22 -1.01 -16.83 25.81
C GLY A 22 -1.26 -15.31 25.90
N PRO A 23 -2.14 -14.84 26.81
CA PRO A 23 -2.64 -13.45 26.88
C PRO A 23 -1.54 -12.36 26.95
N VAL A 24 -0.34 -12.70 27.40
CA VAL A 24 0.83 -11.79 27.49
C VAL A 24 1.48 -11.55 26.11
N ALA A 25 1.48 -12.54 25.21
CA ALA A 25 2.00 -12.38 23.85
C ALA A 25 1.09 -11.43 23.02
N GLY A 26 -0.22 -11.57 23.15
CA GLY A 26 -1.19 -10.69 22.50
C GLY A 26 -1.09 -9.22 22.96
N LEU A 27 -0.86 -8.97 24.26
CA LEU A 27 -0.68 -7.62 24.79
C LEU A 27 0.61 -6.94 24.28
N ARG A 28 1.72 -7.71 24.20
CA ARG A 28 2.99 -7.19 23.65
C ARG A 28 2.85 -6.84 22.18
N GLN A 29 2.18 -7.68 21.40
CA GLN A 29 1.94 -7.44 19.98
C GLN A 29 1.05 -6.20 19.77
N ARG A 30 -0.05 -6.07 20.51
CA ARG A 30 -0.92 -4.88 20.48
C ARG A 30 -0.17 -3.60 20.84
N LYS A 31 0.68 -3.65 21.89
CA LYS A 31 1.50 -2.49 22.28
C LYS A 31 2.52 -2.13 21.21
N LYS A 32 3.14 -3.14 20.57
CA LYS A 32 4.07 -2.96 19.45
C LYS A 32 3.37 -2.27 18.29
N GLN A 33 2.22 -2.76 17.87
CA GLN A 33 1.42 -2.18 16.78
C GLN A 33 0.99 -0.75 17.09
N ARG A 34 0.46 -0.51 18.30
CA ARG A 34 0.05 0.83 18.72
C ARG A 34 1.20 1.84 18.64
N THR A 35 2.41 1.48 19.11
CA THR A 35 3.56 2.38 19.05
C THR A 35 3.98 2.64 17.59
N ARG A 36 3.93 1.62 16.71
CA ARG A 36 4.21 1.78 15.27
C ARG A 36 3.23 2.78 14.65
N CYS A 37 1.94 2.62 14.90
CA CYS A 37 0.92 3.53 14.39
C CYS A 37 1.13 4.97 14.89
N GLN A 38 1.40 5.16 16.18
CA GLN A 38 1.67 6.49 16.74
C GLN A 38 2.88 7.17 16.08
N LEU A 39 3.96 6.42 15.78
CA LEU A 39 5.13 6.94 15.07
C LEU A 39 4.78 7.36 13.63
N LEU A 40 3.98 6.56 12.92
CA LEU A 40 3.53 6.88 11.56
C LEU A 40 2.64 8.14 11.56
N GLU A 41 1.68 8.25 12.48
CA GLU A 41 0.81 9.41 12.61
C GLU A 41 1.60 10.71 12.91
N ALA A 42 2.55 10.62 13.85
CA ALA A 42 3.39 11.76 14.20
C ALA A 42 4.25 12.21 13.01
N ALA A 43 4.88 11.24 12.32
CA ALA A 43 5.69 11.50 11.15
C ALA A 43 4.88 12.15 10.03
N GLN A 44 3.69 11.63 9.72
CA GLN A 44 2.82 12.21 8.70
C GLN A 44 2.46 13.67 9.01
N LYS A 45 1.99 13.94 10.24
CA LYS A 45 1.68 15.31 10.67
C LYS A 45 2.86 16.26 10.52
N LEU A 46 4.06 15.79 10.84
CA LEU A 46 5.29 16.57 10.71
C LEU A 46 5.69 16.77 9.24
N PHE A 47 5.63 15.71 8.42
CA PHE A 47 5.93 15.80 6.99
C PHE A 47 5.01 16.80 6.27
N LEU A 48 3.71 16.74 6.55
CA LEU A 48 2.74 17.66 5.94
C LEU A 48 2.88 19.10 6.46
N ARG A 49 3.21 19.29 7.74
CA ARG A 49 3.31 20.63 8.33
C ARG A 49 4.58 21.37 7.95
N GLN A 50 5.74 20.72 7.94
CA GLN A 50 7.04 21.37 7.78
C GLN A 50 7.89 20.80 6.65
N GLY A 51 7.38 19.79 5.92
CA GLY A 51 8.07 19.12 4.83
C GLY A 51 9.00 17.99 5.30
N TYR A 52 9.19 17.01 4.41
CA TYR A 52 10.03 15.84 4.68
C TYR A 52 11.47 16.18 5.06
N ALA A 53 12.12 17.10 4.29
CA ALA A 53 13.53 17.42 4.48
C ALA A 53 13.83 17.99 5.87
N ARG A 54 12.94 18.82 6.40
CA ARG A 54 13.09 19.49 7.70
C ARG A 54 12.69 18.64 8.90
N THR A 55 11.95 17.57 8.68
CA THR A 55 11.52 16.68 9.77
C THR A 55 12.64 15.73 10.17
N THR A 56 12.88 15.61 11.45
CA THR A 56 13.90 14.75 12.05
C THR A 56 13.29 13.58 12.81
N VAL A 57 14.08 12.51 13.00
CA VAL A 57 13.68 11.37 13.84
C VAL A 57 13.44 11.82 15.28
N ASP A 58 14.20 12.79 15.79
CA ASP A 58 14.03 13.36 17.13
C ASP A 58 12.66 14.00 17.31
N GLU A 59 12.22 14.80 16.36
CA GLU A 59 10.90 15.42 16.40
C GLU A 59 9.78 14.38 16.35
N ILE A 60 9.93 13.34 15.52
CA ILE A 60 8.95 12.25 15.44
C ILE A 60 8.84 11.51 16.77
N THR A 61 9.98 11.18 17.38
CA THR A 61 10.02 10.45 18.66
C THR A 61 9.52 11.29 19.82
N ALA A 62 9.88 12.58 19.86
CA ALA A 62 9.41 13.53 20.87
C ALA A 62 7.88 13.70 20.80
N ALA A 63 7.30 13.71 19.59
CA ALA A 63 5.85 13.88 19.41
C ALA A 63 5.00 12.72 20.01
N VAL A 64 5.61 11.54 20.24
CA VAL A 64 4.94 10.35 20.80
C VAL A 64 5.57 9.87 22.11
N ASP A 65 6.45 10.67 22.69
CA ASP A 65 7.15 10.39 23.96
C ASP A 65 7.86 9.03 23.99
N VAL A 66 8.64 8.74 22.95
CA VAL A 66 9.47 7.53 22.87
C VAL A 66 10.93 7.87 22.58
N SER A 67 11.85 6.95 22.90
CA SER A 67 13.26 7.12 22.58
C SER A 67 13.56 6.84 21.09
N GLN A 68 14.64 7.44 20.54
CA GLN A 68 15.17 7.06 19.21
C GLN A 68 15.44 5.56 19.09
N ARG A 69 15.94 4.90 20.16
CA ARG A 69 16.10 3.44 20.19
C ARG A 69 14.77 2.72 19.95
N THR A 70 13.67 3.28 20.44
CA THR A 70 12.33 2.74 20.19
C THR A 70 11.94 2.92 18.72
N PHE A 71 12.22 4.07 18.12
CA PHE A 71 12.00 4.32 16.70
C PHE A 71 12.76 3.31 15.83
N PHE A 72 14.08 3.18 16.04
CA PHE A 72 14.93 2.28 15.25
C PHE A 72 14.61 0.78 15.43
N ARG A 73 13.79 0.42 16.38
CA ARG A 73 13.22 -0.93 16.49
C ARG A 73 12.09 -1.18 15.47
N TYR A 74 11.44 -0.13 14.95
CA TYR A 74 10.32 -0.21 14.01
C TYR A 74 10.70 0.20 12.59
N PHE A 75 11.59 1.17 12.46
CA PHE A 75 11.95 1.79 11.19
C PHE A 75 13.46 2.00 11.13
N ALA A 76 14.11 1.59 10.05
CA ALA A 76 15.55 1.75 9.90
C ALA A 76 15.95 3.23 9.71
N ASN A 77 15.09 4.04 9.12
CA ASN A 77 15.30 5.44 8.83
C ASN A 77 13.98 6.19 8.60
N LYS A 78 14.07 7.49 8.38
CA LYS A 78 12.93 8.38 8.11
C LYS A 78 12.25 8.08 6.76
N GLU A 79 13.02 7.64 5.76
CA GLU A 79 12.51 7.23 4.46
C GLU A 79 11.56 6.05 4.58
N GLN A 80 11.95 5.03 5.37
CA GLN A 80 11.09 3.87 5.61
C GLN A 80 9.75 4.25 6.26
N VAL A 81 9.73 5.29 7.11
CA VAL A 81 8.47 5.81 7.66
C VAL A 81 7.60 6.44 6.57
N ALA A 82 8.20 7.28 5.71
CA ALA A 82 7.46 7.92 4.62
C ALA A 82 6.87 6.90 3.65
N LEU A 83 7.64 5.87 3.28
CA LEU A 83 7.16 4.78 2.41
C LEU A 83 6.09 3.93 3.09
N ALA A 84 6.25 3.63 4.38
CA ALA A 84 5.25 2.87 5.14
C ALA A 84 3.88 3.57 5.20
N LEU A 85 3.84 4.91 5.05
CA LEU A 85 2.61 5.67 4.93
C LEU A 85 1.88 5.46 3.59
N MET A 86 2.58 4.98 2.56
CA MET A 86 2.00 4.67 1.25
C MET A 86 1.67 3.18 1.07
N GLU A 87 2.37 2.31 1.77
CA GLU A 87 2.44 0.87 1.49
C GLU A 87 1.58 0.02 2.43
N ASP A 88 0.75 0.66 3.25
CA ASP A 88 -0.13 -0.09 4.16
C ASP A 88 -1.12 -0.95 3.33
N GLY A 89 -1.07 -2.27 3.54
CA GLY A 89 -1.85 -3.23 2.77
C GLY A 89 -1.09 -4.03 1.71
N ALA A 90 0.20 -3.72 1.44
CA ALA A 90 0.97 -4.48 0.45
C ALA A 90 1.16 -5.96 0.84
N ASP A 91 1.42 -6.21 2.13
CA ASP A 91 1.54 -7.57 2.66
C ASP A 91 0.18 -8.30 2.63
N ASP A 92 -0.90 -7.60 2.97
CA ASP A 92 -2.27 -8.13 2.92
C ASP A 92 -2.66 -8.53 1.49
N PHE A 93 -2.30 -7.71 0.49
CA PHE A 93 -2.54 -8.02 -0.92
C PHE A 93 -1.90 -9.35 -1.34
N ILE A 94 -0.65 -9.58 -0.94
CA ILE A 94 0.06 -10.82 -1.24
C ILE A 94 -0.60 -12.03 -0.54
N ASP A 95 -1.03 -11.86 0.71
CA ASP A 95 -1.71 -12.91 1.45
C ASP A 95 -3.08 -13.24 0.85
N TYR A 96 -3.84 -12.23 0.44
CA TYR A 96 -5.11 -12.45 -0.29
C TYR A 96 -4.88 -13.11 -1.63
N LEU A 97 -3.84 -12.72 -2.39
CA LEU A 97 -3.51 -13.37 -3.66
C LEU A 97 -3.16 -14.85 -3.48
N ARG A 98 -2.40 -15.21 -2.45
CA ARG A 98 -2.10 -16.62 -2.11
C ARG A 98 -3.35 -17.41 -1.73
N ALA A 99 -4.28 -16.76 -1.04
CA ALA A 99 -5.53 -17.38 -0.59
C ALA A 99 -6.56 -17.59 -1.71
N ARG A 100 -6.38 -17.00 -2.90
CA ARG A 100 -7.31 -17.16 -4.02
C ARG A 100 -7.37 -18.61 -4.52
N PRO A 101 -8.56 -19.11 -4.94
CA PRO A 101 -8.70 -20.47 -5.50
C PRO A 101 -7.75 -20.71 -6.69
N SER A 102 -7.11 -21.88 -6.74
CA SER A 102 -6.16 -22.24 -7.80
C SER A 102 -6.79 -22.37 -9.20
N GLY A 103 -8.09 -22.57 -9.30
CA GLY A 103 -8.82 -22.62 -10.59
C GLY A 103 -9.24 -21.25 -11.13
N GLU A 104 -8.99 -20.18 -10.39
CA GLU A 104 -9.30 -18.82 -10.84
C GLU A 104 -8.21 -18.29 -11.80
N ASN A 105 -8.64 -17.64 -12.88
CA ASN A 105 -7.68 -17.01 -13.82
C ASN A 105 -6.73 -16.05 -13.07
N PRO A 106 -5.41 -16.06 -13.36
CA PRO A 106 -4.42 -15.27 -12.64
C PRO A 106 -4.73 -13.76 -12.60
N LEU A 107 -5.23 -13.17 -13.69
CA LEU A 107 -5.63 -11.76 -13.69
C LEU A 107 -6.86 -11.51 -12.81
N GLN A 108 -7.84 -12.45 -12.81
CA GLN A 108 -8.99 -12.35 -11.92
C GLN A 108 -8.59 -12.47 -10.45
N ALA A 109 -7.64 -13.34 -10.13
CA ALA A 109 -7.08 -13.47 -8.79
C ALA A 109 -6.42 -12.16 -8.31
N LEU A 110 -5.64 -11.50 -9.16
CA LEU A 110 -5.04 -10.19 -8.88
C LEU A 110 -6.10 -9.11 -8.64
N ARG A 111 -7.12 -9.03 -9.50
CA ARG A 111 -8.25 -8.08 -9.33
C ARG A 111 -8.99 -8.31 -8.02
N ALA A 112 -9.31 -9.56 -7.72
CA ALA A 112 -10.04 -9.92 -6.51
C ALA A 112 -9.22 -9.65 -5.23
N ALA A 113 -7.93 -9.99 -5.23
CA ALA A 113 -7.02 -9.70 -4.12
C ALA A 113 -6.89 -8.19 -3.87
N MET A 114 -6.76 -7.37 -4.93
CA MET A 114 -6.71 -5.92 -4.81
C MET A 114 -8.01 -5.34 -4.25
N ARG A 115 -9.16 -5.82 -4.73
CA ARG A 115 -10.46 -5.39 -4.21
C ARG A 115 -10.62 -5.74 -2.73
N GLU A 116 -10.24 -6.95 -2.33
CA GLU A 116 -10.31 -7.39 -0.94
C GLU A 116 -9.37 -6.56 -0.05
N THR A 117 -8.15 -6.27 -0.51
CA THR A 117 -7.22 -5.37 0.18
C THR A 117 -7.85 -3.99 0.39
N TRP A 118 -8.44 -3.42 -0.65
CA TRP A 118 -9.06 -2.10 -0.60
C TRP A 118 -10.30 -2.07 0.32
N GLU A 119 -11.18 -3.06 0.20
CA GLU A 119 -12.41 -3.14 1.03
C GLU A 119 -12.10 -3.31 2.51
N ARG A 120 -11.02 -4.00 2.84
CA ARG A 120 -10.58 -4.21 4.23
C ARG A 120 -9.73 -3.06 4.76
N SER A 121 -9.19 -2.23 3.91
CA SER A 121 -8.52 -0.97 4.29
C SER A 121 -9.53 0.10 4.70
N VAL A 122 -10.59 -0.26 5.45
CA VAL A 122 -11.62 0.67 5.95
C VAL A 122 -11.08 1.42 7.17
N PRO A 123 -11.13 2.76 7.19
CA PRO A 123 -10.61 3.55 8.30
C PRO A 123 -11.45 3.39 9.58
N GLU A 124 -10.77 3.33 10.73
CA GLU A 124 -11.37 3.62 12.03
C GLU A 124 -11.81 5.10 12.09
N PRO A 125 -12.91 5.44 12.79
CA PRO A 125 -13.34 6.82 12.95
C PRO A 125 -12.24 7.68 13.61
N GLY A 126 -11.76 8.71 12.89
CA GLY A 126 -10.69 9.60 13.34
C GLY A 126 -9.33 9.37 12.69
N ALA A 127 -9.19 8.33 11.91
CA ALA A 127 -8.01 8.07 11.10
C ALA A 127 -7.94 9.01 9.85
N PHE A 128 -6.77 9.05 9.21
CA PHE A 128 -6.39 10.02 8.17
C PHE A 128 -7.41 10.24 7.05
N SER A 129 -7.51 11.48 6.57
CA SER A 129 -8.38 11.83 5.45
C SER A 129 -7.78 11.37 4.11
N ALA A 130 -8.61 11.16 3.09
CA ALA A 130 -8.15 10.91 1.71
C ALA A 130 -7.16 12.00 1.23
N ASN A 131 -7.34 13.23 1.70
CA ASN A 131 -6.40 14.33 1.43
C ASN A 131 -5.01 14.06 1.99
N ALA A 132 -4.89 13.51 3.21
CA ALA A 132 -3.58 13.23 3.80
C ALA A 132 -2.82 12.11 3.06
N ALA A 133 -3.53 11.14 2.50
CA ALA A 133 -2.94 10.12 1.66
C ALA A 133 -2.43 10.69 0.33
N LEU A 134 -3.23 11.55 -0.29
CA LEU A 134 -2.85 12.27 -1.50
C LEU A 134 -1.62 13.15 -1.26
N GLU A 135 -1.58 13.88 -0.14
CA GLU A 135 -0.45 14.74 0.20
C GLU A 135 0.83 13.94 0.44
N ILE A 136 0.74 12.74 1.04
CA ILE A 136 1.89 11.84 1.19
C ILE A 136 2.33 11.28 -0.17
N PHE A 137 1.40 10.90 -1.05
CA PHE A 137 1.72 10.47 -2.40
C PHE A 137 2.49 11.59 -3.15
N GLN A 138 1.98 12.82 -3.14
CA GLN A 138 2.64 13.97 -3.76
C GLN A 138 4.01 14.25 -3.14
N LEU A 139 4.14 14.11 -1.82
CA LEU A 139 5.42 14.27 -1.13
C LEU A 139 6.48 13.26 -1.63
N VAL A 140 6.08 11.99 -1.80
CA VAL A 140 6.98 10.95 -2.32
C VAL A 140 7.34 11.22 -3.77
N GLU A 141 6.37 11.52 -4.63
CA GLU A 141 6.59 11.84 -6.05
C GLU A 141 7.50 13.06 -6.26
N CYS A 142 7.37 14.11 -5.41
CA CYS A 142 8.17 15.33 -5.49
C CYS A 142 9.54 15.24 -4.78
N THR A 143 9.83 14.14 -4.05
CA THR A 143 11.09 13.98 -3.32
C THR A 143 11.95 12.90 -3.98
N PRO A 144 13.02 13.23 -4.73
CA PRO A 144 13.76 12.26 -5.55
C PRO A 144 14.27 11.03 -4.78
N THR A 145 14.71 11.20 -3.53
CA THR A 145 15.19 10.09 -2.69
C THR A 145 14.05 9.15 -2.29
N LEU A 146 12.88 9.69 -1.97
CA LEU A 146 11.69 8.90 -1.66
C LEU A 146 11.15 8.20 -2.89
N LEU A 147 11.09 8.91 -4.02
CA LEU A 147 10.64 8.33 -5.29
C LEU A 147 11.54 7.15 -5.71
N ALA A 148 12.87 7.30 -5.61
CA ALA A 148 13.79 6.21 -5.94
C ALA A 148 13.58 5.00 -5.03
N ALA A 149 13.41 5.20 -3.73
CA ALA A 149 13.14 4.13 -2.78
C ALA A 149 11.75 3.49 -3.02
N HIS A 150 10.74 4.29 -3.34
CA HIS A 150 9.40 3.80 -3.69
C HIS A 150 9.43 2.93 -4.96
N LEU A 151 10.10 3.38 -6.02
CA LEU A 151 10.23 2.61 -7.26
C LEU A 151 10.99 1.29 -7.05
N HIS A 152 11.99 1.28 -6.16
CA HIS A 152 12.68 0.04 -5.79
C HIS A 152 11.74 -0.95 -5.10
N ARG A 153 10.94 -0.48 -4.15
CA ARG A 153 9.93 -1.30 -3.46
C ARG A 153 8.86 -1.84 -4.39
N LEU A 154 8.40 -1.02 -5.34
CA LEU A 154 7.45 -1.48 -6.37
C LEU A 154 8.05 -2.62 -7.22
N ALA A 155 9.35 -2.55 -7.54
CA ALA A 155 10.03 -3.63 -8.26
C ALA A 155 10.14 -4.92 -7.42
N GLU A 156 10.43 -4.82 -6.12
CA GLU A 156 10.42 -5.96 -5.20
C GLU A 156 9.02 -6.59 -5.09
N GLN A 157 8.00 -5.76 -4.94
CA GLN A 157 6.59 -6.23 -4.88
C GLN A 157 6.18 -6.92 -6.19
N GLN A 158 6.53 -6.35 -7.35
CA GLN A 158 6.28 -6.97 -8.66
C GLN A 158 6.93 -8.36 -8.75
N GLN A 159 8.16 -8.50 -8.27
CA GLN A 159 8.85 -9.79 -8.25
C GLN A 159 8.10 -10.81 -7.36
N LEU A 160 7.67 -10.39 -6.17
CA LEU A 160 6.91 -11.23 -5.25
C LEU A 160 5.56 -11.65 -5.84
N ILE A 161 4.85 -10.75 -6.53
CA ILE A 161 3.63 -11.09 -7.27
C ILE A 161 3.91 -12.17 -8.30
N ALA A 162 4.99 -12.05 -9.07
CA ALA A 162 5.35 -13.05 -10.07
C ALA A 162 5.64 -14.42 -9.46
N GLU A 163 6.32 -14.47 -8.32
CA GLU A 163 6.60 -15.69 -7.57
C GLU A 163 5.31 -16.36 -7.08
N VAL A 164 4.41 -15.59 -6.47
CA VAL A 164 3.12 -16.10 -5.99
C VAL A 164 2.25 -16.61 -7.14
N LEU A 165 2.24 -15.92 -8.29
CA LEU A 165 1.53 -16.40 -9.48
C LEU A 165 2.12 -17.72 -10.00
N ALA A 166 3.46 -17.84 -10.04
CA ALA A 166 4.12 -19.08 -10.46
C ALA A 166 3.81 -20.26 -9.52
N GLU A 167 3.85 -20.01 -8.20
CA GLU A 167 3.47 -21.00 -7.19
C GLU A 167 2.02 -21.48 -7.37
N ARG A 168 1.07 -20.55 -7.54
CA ARG A 168 -0.36 -20.88 -7.72
C ARG A 168 -0.63 -21.74 -8.95
N GLU A 169 0.04 -21.44 -10.05
CA GLU A 169 -0.17 -22.12 -11.34
C GLU A 169 0.72 -23.37 -11.50
N GLY A 170 1.60 -23.65 -10.52
CA GLY A 170 2.55 -24.77 -10.61
C GLY A 170 3.56 -24.61 -11.76
N ILE A 171 3.95 -23.36 -12.06
CA ILE A 171 4.83 -22.99 -13.18
C ILE A 171 6.25 -22.80 -12.69
N ASP A 172 7.24 -23.34 -13.42
CA ASP A 172 8.63 -22.99 -13.20
C ASP A 172 8.91 -21.57 -13.74
N PRO A 173 9.22 -20.59 -12.88
CA PRO A 173 9.45 -19.20 -13.29
C PRO A 173 10.73 -19.02 -14.14
N ALA A 174 11.61 -20.04 -14.22
CA ALA A 174 12.76 -20.02 -15.11
C ALA A 174 12.42 -20.45 -16.54
N ALA A 175 11.39 -21.29 -16.69
CA ALA A 175 10.97 -21.82 -17.99
C ALA A 175 9.83 -21.03 -18.63
N ASP A 176 9.03 -20.32 -17.84
CA ASP A 176 7.82 -19.63 -18.30
C ASP A 176 7.78 -18.17 -17.81
N LEU A 177 7.69 -17.25 -18.75
CA LEU A 177 7.68 -15.80 -18.47
C LEU A 177 6.29 -15.24 -18.13
N ARG A 178 5.21 -16.01 -18.29
CA ARG A 178 3.83 -15.50 -18.09
C ARG A 178 3.61 -14.88 -16.71
N PRO A 179 4.05 -15.48 -15.59
CA PRO A 179 3.89 -14.86 -14.27
C PRO A 179 4.60 -13.50 -14.16
N LYS A 180 5.83 -13.39 -14.69
CA LYS A 180 6.62 -12.15 -14.68
C LYS A 180 5.97 -11.07 -15.54
N LEU A 181 5.50 -11.43 -16.73
CA LEU A 181 4.83 -10.50 -17.64
C LEU A 181 3.53 -9.98 -17.04
N LEU A 182 2.70 -10.87 -16.48
CA LEU A 182 1.43 -10.47 -15.87
C LEU A 182 1.65 -9.58 -14.65
N ALA A 183 2.59 -9.91 -13.78
CA ALA A 183 2.95 -9.09 -12.63
C ALA A 183 3.45 -7.69 -13.07
N ALA A 184 4.29 -7.61 -14.11
CA ALA A 184 4.80 -6.36 -14.64
C ALA A 184 3.67 -5.49 -15.21
N VAL A 185 2.79 -6.07 -16.00
CA VAL A 185 1.64 -5.37 -16.59
C VAL A 185 0.69 -4.89 -15.51
N PHE A 186 0.32 -5.74 -14.55
CA PHE A 186 -0.56 -5.38 -13.45
C PHE A 186 0.02 -4.23 -12.61
N SER A 187 1.30 -4.31 -12.25
CA SER A 187 1.99 -3.24 -11.50
C SER A 187 2.07 -1.93 -12.29
N ALA A 188 2.31 -1.99 -13.61
CA ALA A 188 2.35 -0.81 -14.47
C ALA A 188 0.97 -0.14 -14.56
N VAL A 189 -0.09 -0.92 -14.77
CA VAL A 189 -1.48 -0.43 -14.79
C VAL A 189 -1.86 0.16 -13.44
N GLY A 190 -1.51 -0.51 -12.33
CA GLY A 190 -1.75 -0.01 -10.97
C GLY A 190 -1.11 1.35 -10.73
N ARG A 191 0.12 1.55 -11.19
CA ARG A 191 0.81 2.84 -11.09
C ARG A 191 0.13 3.95 -11.92
N ILE A 192 -0.31 3.64 -13.15
CA ILE A 192 -1.07 4.60 -13.98
C ILE A 192 -2.38 4.96 -13.30
N ALA A 193 -3.12 3.97 -12.79
CA ALA A 193 -4.35 4.18 -12.06
C ALA A 193 -4.16 5.03 -10.79
N GLN A 194 -3.05 4.84 -10.07
CA GLN A 194 -2.71 5.62 -8.88
C GLN A 194 -2.43 7.09 -9.21
N HIS A 195 -1.73 7.36 -10.31
CA HIS A 195 -1.50 8.74 -10.79
C HIS A 195 -2.81 9.42 -11.23
N GLU A 196 -3.68 8.73 -11.97
CA GLU A 196 -4.99 9.27 -12.37
C GLU A 196 -5.88 9.50 -11.14
N TRP A 197 -5.94 8.55 -10.23
CA TRP A 197 -6.65 8.70 -8.96
C TRP A 197 -6.17 9.93 -8.17
N ALA A 198 -4.85 10.13 -8.07
CA ALA A 198 -4.28 11.27 -7.38
C ALA A 198 -4.55 12.60 -8.11
N ALA A 199 -4.57 12.61 -9.44
CA ALA A 199 -4.90 13.79 -10.23
C ALA A 199 -6.39 14.16 -10.20
N GLY A 200 -7.27 13.17 -10.03
CA GLY A 200 -8.73 13.37 -9.91
C GLY A 200 -9.17 13.93 -8.56
N ALA A 201 -8.32 13.86 -7.54
CA ALA A 201 -8.59 14.40 -6.23
C ALA A 201 -8.24 15.89 -6.17
N ASP A 202 -9.22 16.76 -5.95
CA ASP A 202 -9.01 18.20 -5.74
C ASP A 202 -9.43 18.59 -4.32
N ALA A 203 -8.45 18.60 -3.41
CA ALA A 203 -8.66 18.98 -2.01
C ALA A 203 -9.18 20.42 -1.86
N THR A 204 -8.85 21.31 -2.81
CA THR A 204 -9.26 22.73 -2.76
C THR A 204 -10.71 22.92 -3.15
N ARG A 205 -11.27 22.02 -3.96
CA ARG A 205 -12.67 22.02 -4.40
C ARG A 205 -13.56 21.06 -3.64
N GLY A 206 -13.01 20.32 -2.66
CA GLY A 206 -13.76 19.32 -1.90
C GLY A 206 -14.20 18.12 -2.75
N VAL A 207 -13.55 17.89 -3.88
CA VAL A 207 -13.80 16.73 -4.73
C VAL A 207 -13.14 15.53 -4.08
N ALA A 208 -13.97 14.60 -3.58
CA ALA A 208 -13.47 13.32 -3.09
C ALA A 208 -12.91 12.53 -4.28
N PRO A 209 -11.76 11.86 -4.11
CA PRO A 209 -11.23 10.99 -5.16
C PRO A 209 -12.24 9.87 -5.45
N GLU A 210 -12.31 9.48 -6.71
CA GLU A 210 -12.97 8.24 -7.13
C GLU A 210 -12.44 7.05 -6.31
N ASP A 211 -13.17 5.93 -6.24
CA ASP A 211 -12.64 4.72 -5.62
C ASP A 211 -11.44 4.23 -6.47
N PHE A 212 -10.29 4.06 -5.84
CA PHE A 212 -9.07 3.62 -6.54
C PHE A 212 -9.27 2.30 -7.28
N VAL A 213 -10.06 1.36 -6.72
CA VAL A 213 -10.33 0.08 -7.37
C VAL A 213 -11.16 0.28 -8.63
N GLU A 214 -12.12 1.20 -8.65
CA GLU A 214 -12.88 1.52 -9.84
C GLU A 214 -11.97 2.10 -10.95
N VAL A 215 -11.04 2.97 -10.58
CA VAL A 215 -10.03 3.50 -11.53
C VAL A 215 -9.15 2.38 -12.05
N LEU A 216 -8.62 1.51 -11.19
CA LEU A 216 -7.78 0.38 -11.57
C LEU A 216 -8.51 -0.60 -12.50
N GLU A 217 -9.75 -0.98 -12.17
CA GLU A 217 -10.56 -1.90 -12.98
C GLU A 217 -10.80 -1.33 -14.39
N ARG A 218 -11.14 -0.05 -14.49
CA ARG A 218 -11.30 0.64 -15.78
C ARG A 218 -10.02 0.57 -16.63
N HIS A 219 -8.84 0.73 -16.04
CA HIS A 219 -7.57 0.61 -16.75
C HIS A 219 -7.26 -0.82 -17.17
N LEU A 220 -7.51 -1.79 -16.30
CA LEU A 220 -7.33 -3.22 -16.62
C LEU A 220 -8.26 -3.68 -17.75
N ASP A 221 -9.47 -3.14 -17.83
CA ASP A 221 -10.42 -3.43 -18.90
C ASP A 221 -9.98 -2.85 -20.25
N GLN A 222 -9.24 -1.74 -20.23
CA GLN A 222 -8.67 -1.13 -21.44
C GLN A 222 -7.40 -1.83 -21.93
N LEU A 223 -6.77 -2.67 -21.14
CA LEU A 223 -5.50 -3.30 -21.50
C LEU A 223 -5.61 -4.17 -22.76
N GLY A 224 -6.63 -5.01 -22.87
CA GLY A 224 -6.86 -5.85 -24.07
C GLY A 224 -7.00 -5.00 -25.35
N PRO A 225 -7.95 -4.06 -25.39
CA PRO A 225 -8.08 -3.12 -26.51
C PRO A 225 -6.81 -2.34 -26.82
N ALA A 226 -6.08 -1.86 -25.79
CA ALA A 226 -4.85 -1.10 -26.00
C ALA A 226 -3.74 -1.92 -26.67
N LEU A 227 -3.70 -3.22 -26.47
CA LEU A 227 -2.68 -4.11 -27.05
C LEU A 227 -3.05 -4.65 -28.43
N THR A 228 -4.33 -4.68 -28.80
CA THR A 228 -4.80 -5.41 -29.99
C THR A 228 -5.53 -4.55 -31.00
N ALA A 229 -6.03 -3.38 -30.59
CA ALA A 229 -6.79 -2.50 -31.50
C ALA A 229 -5.87 -1.61 -32.35
N ASP A 230 -6.37 -1.21 -33.52
CA ASP A 230 -5.78 -0.16 -34.33
C ASP A 230 -6.05 1.21 -33.67
N TRP A 231 -5.02 1.99 -33.43
CA TRP A 231 -5.11 3.28 -32.72
C TRP A 231 -5.39 4.47 -33.67
N ARG A 232 -5.93 4.20 -34.84
CA ARG A 232 -6.29 5.19 -35.87
C ARG A 232 -7.76 5.51 -35.85
#